data_e76f31e9c973049e60fad4542c943c39
#
_entry.id   e76f31e9c973049e60fad4542c943c39
#
_cell.length_a   1.000
_cell.length_b   1.000
_cell.length_c   1.000
_cell.angle_alpha   90.00
_cell.angle_beta   90.00
_cell.angle_gamma   90.00
#
_symmetry.space_group_name_H-M   'P 1'
#
loop_
_entity.id
_entity.type
_entity.pdbx_description
1 polymer ?
#
loop_
_entity_poly.entity_id
_entity_poly.type
_entity_poly.pdbx_seq_one_letter_code
_entity_poly.pdbx_strand_id
1 'polypeptide(L)'
;MLATPDQQISLTDPDSRSMATSGRGSGSVGYNVRVAVDTEHHLIVTHEVTDVGSDRPQLARVAKEAKAALQTDTLEAVSDRGYFSGEEIVACDQAGITVTMPKPMTSGAKSAGRFGKQDFAYLPEGDIYRCLAGGRLKYYYTNVENGPKLRRYWINACRTCALKSRCTTAVQRRIRRWEHEHVLGLRRGGSARIHGPCAGDARRSSIHSAQLRPVWEQSTS
;
A
#
# COMPACT_ATOMS: atom_id res chain seq x y z
N MET A 1 14.34 -28.41 -1.29
CA MET A 1 14.83 -27.22 -0.57
C MET A 1 14.86 -27.54 0.91
N LEU A 2 15.98 -27.31 1.60
CA LEU A 2 16.03 -27.47 3.06
C LEU A 2 15.35 -26.24 3.68
N ALA A 3 14.42 -26.47 4.60
CA ALA A 3 13.74 -25.41 5.35
C ALA A 3 14.77 -24.64 6.20
N THR A 4 14.58 -23.34 6.36
CA THR A 4 15.36 -22.53 7.30
C THR A 4 15.02 -22.99 8.74
N PRO A 5 15.97 -22.92 9.72
CA PRO A 5 15.78 -23.48 11.07
C PRO A 5 14.53 -23.03 11.83
N ASP A 6 13.98 -21.85 11.48
CA ASP A 6 12.81 -21.25 12.14
C ASP A 6 11.51 -21.35 11.33
N GLN A 7 11.49 -22.12 10.25
CA GLN A 7 10.30 -22.27 9.41
C GLN A 7 9.36 -23.32 9.99
N GLN A 8 8.16 -22.92 10.38
CA GLN A 8 7.08 -23.84 10.73
C GLN A 8 6.64 -24.62 9.49
N ILE A 9 6.71 -25.94 9.56
CA ILE A 9 6.30 -26.85 8.50
C ILE A 9 5.14 -27.69 9.02
N SER A 10 4.07 -27.81 8.24
CA SER A 10 3.01 -28.78 8.50
C SER A 10 3.51 -30.18 8.11
N LEU A 11 3.37 -31.15 9.00
CA LEU A 11 3.72 -32.54 8.72
C LEU A 11 2.66 -33.25 7.86
N THR A 12 1.44 -32.72 7.85
CA THR A 12 0.31 -33.28 7.11
C THR A 12 0.11 -32.62 5.75
N ASP A 13 0.58 -31.38 5.57
CA ASP A 13 0.52 -30.62 4.33
C ASP A 13 1.81 -29.79 4.17
N PRO A 14 2.85 -30.38 3.53
CA PRO A 14 4.16 -29.74 3.40
C PRO A 14 4.17 -28.46 2.58
N ASP A 15 3.14 -28.23 1.74
CA ASP A 15 3.03 -27.03 0.87
C ASP A 15 2.38 -25.86 1.60
N SER A 16 1.68 -26.13 2.71
CA SER A 16 1.11 -25.05 3.53
C SER A 16 2.19 -24.28 4.27
N ARG A 17 1.92 -23.00 4.53
CA ARG A 17 2.87 -22.07 5.20
C ARG A 17 2.20 -21.39 6.39
N SER A 18 3.05 -20.95 7.33
CA SER A 18 2.58 -20.12 8.45
C SER A 18 2.08 -18.78 7.92
N MET A 19 0.78 -18.53 8.08
CA MET A 19 0.12 -17.28 7.72
C MET A 19 0.08 -16.36 8.94
N ALA A 20 0.51 -15.10 8.77
CA ALA A 20 0.42 -14.10 9.83
C ALA A 20 -1.06 -13.76 10.08
N THR A 21 -1.62 -14.25 11.16
CA THR A 21 -2.93 -13.77 11.63
C THR A 21 -2.76 -12.41 12.29
N SER A 22 -3.66 -11.47 11.98
CA SER A 22 -3.64 -10.11 12.51
C SER A 22 -3.55 -10.11 14.04
N GLY A 23 -2.39 -9.72 14.57
CA GLY A 23 -2.31 -9.07 15.86
C GLY A 23 -1.72 -9.81 17.04
N ARG A 24 -1.53 -11.14 17.10
CA ARG A 24 -0.96 -11.80 18.28
C ARG A 24 -0.26 -13.14 18.00
N GLY A 25 0.75 -13.14 17.15
CA GLY A 25 1.86 -14.10 17.26
C GLY A 25 1.63 -15.60 17.04
N SER A 26 0.43 -16.09 16.88
CA SER A 26 0.16 -17.48 16.49
C SER A 26 -0.19 -17.52 15.00
N GLY A 27 0.81 -17.78 14.15
CA GLY A 27 0.57 -18.05 12.75
C GLY A 27 -0.28 -19.32 12.59
N SER A 28 -1.39 -19.25 11.86
CA SER A 28 -2.09 -20.44 11.41
C SER A 28 -1.35 -21.00 10.21
N VAL A 29 -1.12 -22.30 10.17
CA VAL A 29 -0.58 -22.98 8.99
C VAL A 29 -1.71 -23.18 7.99
N GLY A 30 -1.53 -22.78 6.74
CA GLY A 30 -2.56 -22.85 5.70
C GLY A 30 -2.18 -22.15 4.43
N TYR A 31 -3.19 -21.76 3.67
CA TYR A 31 -3.06 -21.01 2.43
C TYR A 31 -3.72 -19.65 2.55
N ASN A 32 -3.26 -18.71 1.74
CA ASN A 32 -3.89 -17.41 1.57
C ASN A 32 -4.72 -17.45 0.29
N VAL A 33 -6.03 -17.20 0.40
CA VAL A 33 -6.93 -17.11 -0.74
C VAL A 33 -7.26 -15.66 -1.00
N ARG A 34 -7.02 -15.22 -2.21
CA ARG A 34 -7.35 -13.89 -2.69
C ARG A 34 -8.50 -13.98 -3.66
N VAL A 35 -9.43 -13.07 -3.55
CA VAL A 35 -10.60 -13.00 -4.42
C VAL A 35 -10.78 -11.57 -4.93
N ALA A 36 -11.06 -11.44 -6.22
CA ALA A 36 -11.63 -10.23 -6.77
C ALA A 36 -13.14 -10.43 -6.94
N VAL A 37 -13.90 -9.49 -6.38
CA VAL A 37 -15.38 -9.56 -6.36
C VAL A 37 -15.92 -8.34 -7.10
N ASP A 38 -16.89 -8.57 -7.98
CA ASP A 38 -17.63 -7.48 -8.60
C ASP A 38 -18.44 -6.70 -7.54
N THR A 39 -18.35 -5.37 -7.58
CA THR A 39 -18.98 -4.51 -6.56
C THR A 39 -20.48 -4.31 -6.77
N GLU A 40 -21.01 -4.64 -7.93
CA GLU A 40 -22.42 -4.48 -8.26
C GLU A 40 -23.21 -5.73 -7.88
N HIS A 41 -22.74 -6.91 -8.29
CA HIS A 41 -23.46 -8.17 -8.08
C HIS A 41 -22.84 -9.06 -7.00
N HIS A 42 -21.69 -8.67 -6.44
CA HIS A 42 -20.95 -9.44 -5.43
C HIS A 42 -20.53 -10.85 -5.88
N LEU A 43 -20.33 -11.04 -7.18
CA LEU A 43 -19.84 -12.28 -7.76
C LEU A 43 -18.32 -12.34 -7.75
N ILE A 44 -17.77 -13.51 -7.50
CA ILE A 44 -16.34 -13.75 -7.61
C ILE A 44 -15.94 -13.70 -9.08
N VAL A 45 -15.09 -12.73 -9.44
CA VAL A 45 -14.55 -12.55 -10.80
C VAL A 45 -13.36 -13.45 -11.02
N THR A 46 -12.44 -13.49 -10.05
CA THR A 46 -11.28 -14.37 -10.03
C THR A 46 -10.84 -14.67 -8.61
N HIS A 47 -10.15 -15.77 -8.43
CA HIS A 47 -9.55 -16.15 -7.15
C HIS A 47 -8.17 -16.77 -7.37
N GLU A 48 -7.33 -16.67 -6.36
CA GLU A 48 -6.02 -17.28 -6.33
C GLU A 48 -5.75 -17.88 -4.95
N VAL A 49 -5.22 -19.10 -4.94
CA VAL A 49 -4.73 -19.77 -3.73
C VAL A 49 -3.21 -19.73 -3.75
N THR A 50 -2.59 -19.29 -2.68
CA THR A 50 -1.13 -19.14 -2.60
C THR A 50 -0.62 -19.47 -1.20
N ASP A 51 0.62 -19.90 -1.12
CA ASP A 51 1.37 -20.11 0.12
C ASP A 51 2.06 -18.83 0.63
N VAL A 52 1.91 -17.71 -0.09
CA VAL A 52 2.47 -16.40 0.29
C VAL A 52 1.60 -15.71 1.33
N GLY A 53 2.11 -15.56 2.55
CA GLY A 53 1.39 -14.96 3.67
C GLY A 53 1.23 -13.42 3.61
N SER A 54 1.84 -12.75 2.63
CA SER A 54 1.76 -11.29 2.47
C SER A 54 0.92 -10.91 1.27
N ASP A 55 -0.04 -10.00 1.47
CA ASP A 55 -0.90 -9.48 0.39
C ASP A 55 -0.22 -8.36 -0.43
N ARG A 56 0.84 -7.73 0.13
CA ARG A 56 1.48 -6.56 -0.48
C ARG A 56 1.95 -6.76 -1.92
N PRO A 57 2.63 -7.85 -2.30
CA PRO A 57 3.13 -8.04 -3.66
C PRO A 57 2.12 -8.70 -4.60
N GLN A 58 0.82 -8.63 -4.32
CA GLN A 58 -0.17 -9.44 -5.03
C GLN A 58 -1.29 -8.63 -5.69
N LEU A 59 -1.38 -7.33 -5.41
CA LEU A 59 -2.45 -6.47 -5.92
C LEU A 59 -2.51 -6.45 -7.45
N ALA A 60 -1.37 -6.19 -8.09
CA ALA A 60 -1.30 -6.02 -9.54
C ALA A 60 -1.65 -7.32 -10.28
N ARG A 61 -1.26 -8.46 -9.74
CA ARG A 61 -1.57 -9.77 -10.31
C ARG A 61 -3.06 -10.04 -10.30
N VAL A 62 -3.69 -10.00 -9.13
CA VAL A 62 -5.13 -10.25 -8.99
C VAL A 62 -5.96 -9.23 -9.78
N ALA A 63 -5.56 -7.96 -9.79
CA ALA A 63 -6.25 -6.92 -10.54
C ALA A 63 -6.16 -7.11 -12.06
N LYS A 64 -5.01 -7.55 -12.57
CA LYS A 64 -4.84 -7.87 -14.00
C LYS A 64 -5.65 -9.10 -14.42
N GLU A 65 -5.69 -10.14 -13.58
CA GLU A 65 -6.51 -11.32 -13.81
C GLU A 65 -8.01 -10.96 -13.82
N ALA A 66 -8.46 -10.14 -12.87
CA ALA A 66 -9.83 -9.65 -12.84
C ALA A 66 -10.18 -8.82 -14.09
N LYS A 67 -9.27 -7.93 -14.53
CA LYS A 67 -9.43 -7.15 -15.76
C LYS A 67 -9.57 -8.04 -16.99
N ALA A 68 -8.75 -9.09 -17.09
CA ALA A 68 -8.81 -10.06 -18.19
C ALA A 68 -10.11 -10.87 -18.17
N ALA A 69 -10.54 -11.34 -16.98
CA ALA A 69 -11.79 -12.09 -16.82
C ALA A 69 -13.03 -11.26 -17.20
N LEU A 70 -13.02 -9.96 -16.87
CA LEU A 70 -14.09 -9.02 -17.20
C LEU A 70 -14.05 -8.54 -18.65
N GLN A 71 -12.99 -8.86 -19.40
CA GLN A 71 -12.77 -8.43 -20.79
C GLN A 71 -12.94 -6.90 -20.97
N THR A 72 -12.40 -6.12 -20.07
CA THR A 72 -12.52 -4.65 -20.08
C THR A 72 -11.15 -3.97 -20.32
N ASP A 73 -11.18 -2.84 -21.02
CA ASP A 73 -9.95 -2.05 -21.26
C ASP A 73 -9.53 -1.23 -20.04
N THR A 74 -10.48 -0.92 -19.15
CA THR A 74 -10.24 -0.16 -17.92
C THR A 74 -10.91 -0.82 -16.73
N LEU A 75 -10.28 -0.77 -15.56
CA LEU A 75 -10.81 -1.34 -14.33
C LEU A 75 -10.61 -0.36 -13.17
N GLU A 76 -11.64 -0.15 -12.35
CA GLU A 76 -11.50 0.45 -11.02
C GLU A 76 -11.43 -0.66 -9.97
N ALA A 77 -10.32 -0.78 -9.27
CA ALA A 77 -10.12 -1.74 -8.19
C ALA A 77 -10.15 -1.05 -6.83
N VAL A 78 -10.89 -1.61 -5.89
CA VAL A 78 -10.91 -1.20 -4.48
C VAL A 78 -10.25 -2.29 -3.65
N SER A 79 -9.30 -1.94 -2.79
CA SER A 79 -8.65 -2.92 -1.93
C SER A 79 -8.42 -2.36 -0.53
N ASP A 80 -8.13 -3.23 0.41
CA ASP A 80 -7.80 -2.85 1.77
C ASP A 80 -6.34 -2.36 1.89
N ARG A 81 -5.98 -1.91 3.10
CA ARG A 81 -4.64 -1.39 3.40
C ARG A 81 -3.55 -2.45 3.37
N GLY A 82 -3.88 -3.74 3.49
CA GLY A 82 -2.94 -4.86 3.46
C GLY A 82 -2.20 -4.96 2.13
N TYR A 83 -2.88 -4.62 1.04
CA TYR A 83 -2.33 -4.60 -0.32
C TYR A 83 -1.47 -3.37 -0.65
N PHE A 84 -1.31 -2.42 0.27
CA PHE A 84 -0.60 -1.18 -0.05
C PHE A 84 0.89 -1.42 -0.36
N SER A 85 1.23 -1.40 -1.62
CA SER A 85 2.59 -1.36 -2.17
C SER A 85 2.65 -0.32 -3.29
N GLY A 86 3.63 0.59 -3.22
CA GLY A 86 3.79 1.61 -4.26
C GLY A 86 4.09 1.00 -5.62
N GLU A 87 4.91 -0.05 -5.67
CA GLU A 87 5.30 -0.76 -6.89
C GLU A 87 4.11 -1.45 -7.55
N GLU A 88 3.29 -2.14 -6.76
CA GLU A 88 2.07 -2.79 -7.23
C GLU A 88 1.05 -1.80 -7.78
N ILE A 89 0.91 -0.64 -7.11
CA ILE A 89 0.04 0.44 -7.56
C ILE A 89 0.49 0.99 -8.92
N VAL A 90 1.81 1.19 -9.11
CA VAL A 90 2.35 1.62 -10.42
C VAL A 90 2.11 0.54 -11.48
N ALA A 91 2.29 -0.73 -11.15
CA ALA A 91 2.02 -1.84 -12.06
C ALA A 91 0.53 -1.95 -12.47
N CYS A 92 -0.38 -1.56 -11.57
CA CYS A 92 -1.82 -1.42 -11.88
C CYS A 92 -2.07 -0.24 -12.81
N ASP A 93 -1.52 0.94 -12.51
CA ASP A 93 -1.66 2.15 -13.32
C ASP A 93 -1.17 1.94 -14.76
N GLN A 94 0.01 1.32 -14.92
CA GLN A 94 0.57 0.93 -16.22
C GLN A 94 -0.31 -0.06 -16.99
N ALA A 95 -1.12 -0.86 -16.29
CA ALA A 95 -2.07 -1.79 -16.88
C ALA A 95 -3.46 -1.17 -17.14
N GLY A 96 -3.64 0.15 -16.95
CA GLY A 96 -4.92 0.82 -17.09
C GLY A 96 -5.92 0.45 -15.98
N ILE A 97 -5.41 0.15 -14.77
CA ILE A 97 -6.22 -0.19 -13.59
C ILE A 97 -6.08 0.93 -12.56
N THR A 98 -7.19 1.60 -12.27
CA THR A 98 -7.26 2.63 -11.23
C THR A 98 -7.51 1.98 -9.87
N VAL A 99 -6.59 2.15 -8.93
CA VAL A 99 -6.71 1.56 -7.59
C VAL A 99 -7.15 2.59 -6.56
N THR A 100 -8.13 2.22 -5.74
CA THR A 100 -8.58 3.00 -4.58
C THR A 100 -8.34 2.19 -3.30
N MET A 101 -7.47 2.68 -2.41
CA MET A 101 -7.15 2.02 -1.15
C MET A 101 -6.74 3.00 -0.05
N PRO A 102 -6.91 2.66 1.23
CA PRO A 102 -6.43 3.48 2.34
C PRO A 102 -4.89 3.41 2.43
N LYS A 103 -4.25 4.59 2.50
CA LYS A 103 -2.80 4.66 2.71
C LYS A 103 -2.46 4.31 4.17
N PRO A 104 -1.48 3.43 4.42
CA PRO A 104 -1.00 3.17 5.76
C PRO A 104 -0.43 4.43 6.42
N MET A 105 -0.87 4.74 7.63
CA MET A 105 -0.31 5.84 8.43
C MET A 105 0.93 5.33 9.18
N THR A 106 2.08 5.35 8.50
CA THR A 106 3.35 4.84 9.05
C THR A 106 4.11 5.85 9.92
N SER A 107 3.63 7.10 10.01
CA SER A 107 4.29 8.16 10.78
C SER A 107 3.60 8.38 12.13
N GLY A 108 4.31 8.17 13.23
CA GLY A 108 3.88 8.55 14.58
C GLY A 108 3.80 10.07 14.82
N ALA A 109 4.03 10.91 13.80
CA ALA A 109 3.97 12.35 13.96
C ALA A 109 2.58 12.84 14.37
N LYS A 110 1.52 12.31 13.74
CA LYS A 110 0.12 12.67 14.08
C LYS A 110 -0.27 12.23 15.48
N SER A 111 0.04 11.00 15.87
CA SER A 111 -0.24 10.51 17.22
C SER A 111 0.50 11.29 18.30
N ALA A 112 1.64 11.90 17.95
CA ALA A 112 2.41 12.80 18.82
C ALA A 112 2.01 14.28 18.66
N GLY A 113 0.85 14.59 18.07
CA GLY A 113 0.35 15.97 17.89
C GLY A 113 1.17 16.83 16.91
N ARG A 114 2.03 16.21 16.09
CA ARG A 114 2.90 16.90 15.13
C ARG A 114 2.39 16.81 13.70
N PHE A 115 2.78 17.76 12.89
CA PHE A 115 2.45 17.77 11.45
C PHE A 115 3.01 16.54 10.72
N GLY A 116 2.17 15.89 9.94
CA GLY A 116 2.53 14.80 9.04
C GLY A 116 3.00 15.32 7.68
N LYS A 117 3.41 14.42 6.79
CA LYS A 117 3.82 14.80 5.43
C LYS A 117 2.68 15.46 4.64
N GLN A 118 1.45 15.05 4.85
CA GLN A 118 0.25 15.56 4.17
C GLN A 118 -0.05 17.04 4.49
N ASP A 119 0.54 17.59 5.56
CA ASP A 119 0.39 18.99 5.93
C ASP A 119 1.36 19.91 5.15
N PHE A 120 2.22 19.32 4.31
CA PHE A 120 3.17 20.04 3.45
C PHE A 120 2.69 19.99 2.01
N ALA A 121 2.57 21.14 1.36
CA ALA A 121 2.19 21.22 -0.04
C ALA A 121 3.40 20.96 -0.95
N TYR A 122 3.29 19.99 -1.85
CA TYR A 122 4.28 19.78 -2.91
C TYR A 122 3.97 20.72 -4.07
N LEU A 123 4.99 21.43 -4.55
CA LEU A 123 4.92 22.34 -5.70
C LEU A 123 5.80 21.74 -6.82
N PRO A 124 5.17 21.10 -7.83
CA PRO A 124 5.90 20.37 -8.87
C PRO A 124 6.76 21.27 -9.77
N GLU A 125 6.31 22.49 -10.05
CA GLU A 125 7.03 23.46 -10.87
C GLU A 125 8.45 23.75 -10.39
N GLY A 126 8.64 23.78 -9.07
CA GLY A 126 9.95 24.04 -8.46
C GLY A 126 10.58 22.82 -7.79
N ASP A 127 9.92 21.65 -7.86
CA ASP A 127 10.30 20.44 -7.14
C ASP A 127 10.62 20.70 -5.66
N ILE A 128 9.72 21.40 -4.97
CA ILE A 128 9.86 21.80 -3.57
C ILE A 128 8.61 21.45 -2.76
N TYR A 129 8.77 21.36 -1.45
CA TYR A 129 7.65 21.36 -0.52
C TYR A 129 7.52 22.72 0.18
N ARG A 130 6.31 23.21 0.35
CA ARG A 130 6.00 24.37 1.19
C ARG A 130 5.49 23.89 2.54
N CYS A 131 6.11 24.34 3.64
CA CYS A 131 5.65 24.04 4.99
C CYS A 131 4.56 25.02 5.46
N LEU A 132 3.92 24.72 6.59
CA LEU A 132 2.87 25.54 7.18
C LEU A 132 3.34 26.95 7.61
N ALA A 133 4.64 27.12 7.89
CA ALA A 133 5.25 28.43 8.15
C ALA A 133 5.68 29.17 6.87
N GLY A 134 5.25 28.72 5.68
CA GLY A 134 5.60 29.32 4.39
C GLY A 134 6.99 28.98 3.85
N GLY A 135 7.82 28.30 4.62
CA GLY A 135 9.19 27.96 4.22
C GLY A 135 9.22 26.91 3.10
N ARG A 136 10.24 26.99 2.24
CA ARG A 136 10.43 26.12 1.08
C ARG A 136 11.48 25.06 1.38
N LEU A 137 11.07 23.77 1.45
CA LEU A 137 11.96 22.63 1.56
C LEU A 137 12.45 22.28 0.16
N LYS A 138 13.75 22.44 -0.08
CA LYS A 138 14.37 22.15 -1.38
C LYS A 138 14.74 20.68 -1.46
N TYR A 139 14.82 20.17 -2.68
CA TYR A 139 15.43 18.88 -2.99
C TYR A 139 16.93 18.92 -2.72
N TYR A 140 17.49 17.84 -2.19
CA TYR A 140 18.93 17.72 -1.94
C TYR A 140 19.53 16.49 -2.63
N TYR A 141 18.96 15.31 -2.42
CA TYR A 141 19.45 14.09 -3.06
C TYR A 141 18.37 13.01 -3.13
N THR A 142 18.65 12.00 -3.94
CA THR A 142 17.86 10.77 -4.05
C THR A 142 18.67 9.61 -3.51
N ASN A 143 18.04 8.73 -2.73
CA ASN A 143 18.61 7.45 -2.32
C ASN A 143 17.61 6.33 -2.59
N VAL A 144 18.13 5.11 -2.69
CA VAL A 144 17.32 3.89 -2.79
C VAL A 144 17.19 3.30 -1.39
N GLU A 145 15.96 3.05 -0.95
CA GLU A 145 15.67 2.39 0.33
C GLU A 145 14.72 1.23 0.08
N ASN A 146 15.19 0.01 0.29
CA ASN A 146 14.41 -1.22 0.10
C ASN A 146 13.72 -1.32 -1.29
N GLY A 147 14.44 -0.90 -2.36
CA GLY A 147 13.95 -0.89 -3.74
C GLY A 147 13.50 0.49 -4.23
N PRO A 148 12.55 1.19 -3.58
CA PRO A 148 12.07 2.49 -4.03
C PRO A 148 13.13 3.60 -4.01
N LYS A 149 13.14 4.42 -5.07
CA LYS A 149 13.93 5.66 -5.10
C LYS A 149 13.20 6.76 -4.34
N LEU A 150 13.85 7.29 -3.30
CA LEU A 150 13.31 8.30 -2.41
C LEU A 150 14.05 9.61 -2.54
N ARG A 151 13.36 10.65 -2.94
CA ARG A 151 13.85 12.01 -2.98
C ARG A 151 13.75 12.66 -1.60
N ARG A 152 14.79 13.38 -1.19
CA ARG A 152 14.92 14.00 0.14
C ARG A 152 14.83 15.51 0.05
N TYR A 153 13.96 16.10 0.87
CA TYR A 153 13.70 17.53 0.92
C TYR A 153 13.82 18.05 2.34
N TRP A 154 14.45 19.22 2.54
CA TRP A 154 14.48 19.90 3.83
C TRP A 154 14.75 21.40 3.70
N ILE A 155 14.73 22.10 4.84
CA ILE A 155 15.03 23.53 5.00
C ILE A 155 15.80 23.73 6.29
N ASN A 156 16.78 24.63 6.29
CA ASN A 156 17.62 24.92 7.46
C ASN A 156 16.99 25.93 8.44
N ALA A 157 15.93 26.65 8.02
CA ALA A 157 15.27 27.69 8.81
C ALA A 157 14.37 27.15 9.96
N CYS A 158 14.41 25.85 10.26
CA CYS A 158 13.57 25.26 11.31
C CYS A 158 14.01 25.63 12.74
N ARG A 159 15.25 26.12 12.95
CA ARG A 159 15.78 26.40 14.29
C ARG A 159 15.01 27.53 14.99
N THR A 160 14.62 28.55 14.25
CA THR A 160 13.93 29.77 14.75
C THR A 160 12.43 29.76 14.43
N CYS A 161 11.89 28.65 13.91
CA CYS A 161 10.50 28.56 13.51
C CYS A 161 9.57 28.43 14.71
N ALA A 162 8.57 29.30 14.80
CA ALA A 162 7.55 29.28 15.87
C ALA A 162 6.74 27.97 15.90
N LEU A 163 6.61 27.27 14.76
CA LEU A 163 5.88 25.99 14.67
C LEU A 163 6.77 24.76 14.88
N LYS A 164 8.04 24.95 15.29
CA LYS A 164 9.02 23.85 15.40
C LYS A 164 8.54 22.71 16.31
N SER A 165 8.02 23.03 17.48
CA SER A 165 7.54 22.04 18.48
C SER A 165 6.44 21.12 17.91
N ARG A 166 5.54 21.66 17.09
CA ARG A 166 4.48 20.94 16.40
C ARG A 166 4.91 20.32 15.06
N CYS A 167 6.15 20.55 14.62
CA CYS A 167 6.63 20.12 13.32
C CYS A 167 7.66 18.99 13.42
N THR A 168 8.73 19.19 14.20
CA THR A 168 9.82 18.24 14.30
C THR A 168 10.62 18.39 15.59
N THR A 169 11.06 17.27 16.14
CA THR A 169 11.99 17.19 17.26
C THR A 169 13.46 17.34 16.80
N ALA A 170 13.72 17.09 15.52
CA ALA A 170 15.05 17.21 14.93
C ALA A 170 15.45 18.67 14.67
N VAL A 171 16.72 18.89 14.35
CA VAL A 171 17.25 20.22 13.97
C VAL A 171 16.45 20.82 12.82
N GLN A 172 16.02 19.98 11.87
CA GLN A 172 15.27 20.38 10.68
C GLN A 172 14.23 19.35 10.29
N ARG A 173 13.12 19.80 9.71
CA ARG A 173 12.12 18.91 9.11
C ARG A 173 12.64 18.36 7.81
N ARG A 174 12.62 17.01 7.68
CA ARG A 174 12.95 16.30 6.43
C ARG A 174 11.70 15.61 5.90
N ILE A 175 11.49 15.67 4.58
CA ILE A 175 10.42 14.97 3.87
C ILE A 175 11.05 14.02 2.87
N ARG A 176 10.48 12.82 2.81
CA ARG A 176 10.78 11.80 1.80
C ARG A 176 9.66 11.78 0.78
N ARG A 177 10.02 11.80 -0.51
CA ARG A 177 9.08 11.65 -1.61
C ARG A 177 9.53 10.48 -2.48
N TRP A 178 8.64 9.53 -2.68
CA TRP A 178 8.86 8.48 -3.65
C TRP A 178 8.75 9.05 -5.08
N GLU A 179 9.58 8.59 -6.04
CA GLU A 179 9.60 9.18 -7.39
C GLU A 179 8.26 9.05 -8.12
N HIS A 180 7.55 7.93 -7.93
CA HIS A 180 6.21 7.70 -8.49
C HIS A 180 5.07 8.18 -7.58
N GLU A 181 5.33 9.03 -6.60
CA GLU A 181 4.30 9.49 -5.66
C GLU A 181 3.15 10.26 -6.32
N HIS A 182 3.33 10.74 -7.56
CA HIS A 182 2.28 11.37 -8.35
C HIS A 182 1.14 10.38 -8.69
N VAL A 183 1.45 9.10 -8.84
CA VAL A 183 0.47 8.03 -9.06
C VAL A 183 -0.39 7.79 -7.80
N LEU A 184 0.16 8.10 -6.61
CA LEU A 184 -0.56 8.00 -5.33
C LEU A 184 -1.43 9.24 -5.08
N GLY A 185 -2.38 9.56 -5.93
CA GLY A 185 -3.25 10.72 -5.80
C GLY A 185 -3.89 10.82 -4.41
N LEU A 186 -3.45 11.77 -3.60
CA LEU A 186 -3.97 12.00 -2.26
C LEU A 186 -5.20 12.91 -2.33
N ARG A 187 -6.41 12.37 -2.18
CA ARG A 187 -7.58 13.18 -1.83
C ARG A 187 -7.54 13.54 -0.33
N ARG A 188 -7.96 14.77 0.01
CA ARG A 188 -8.25 15.17 1.38
C ARG A 188 -9.33 14.23 1.93
N GLY A 189 -8.97 13.37 2.89
CA GLY A 189 -9.91 12.40 3.47
C GLY A 189 -9.32 11.02 3.77
N GLY A 190 -8.05 10.77 3.45
CA GLY A 190 -7.37 9.53 3.85
C GLY A 190 -7.51 8.35 2.89
N SER A 191 -8.27 8.48 1.80
CA SER A 191 -8.28 7.50 0.71
C SER A 191 -7.45 8.02 -0.46
N ALA A 192 -6.55 7.20 -0.96
CA ALA A 192 -5.84 7.46 -2.20
C ALA A 192 -6.69 6.95 -3.37
N ARG A 193 -7.17 7.84 -4.23
CA ARG A 193 -7.67 7.45 -5.54
C ARG A 193 -6.57 7.73 -6.54
N ILE A 194 -6.16 6.73 -7.26
CA ILE A 194 -5.12 6.82 -8.25
C ILE A 194 -5.82 6.91 -9.60
N HIS A 195 -5.66 8.06 -10.26
CA HIS A 195 -6.28 8.30 -11.55
C HIS A 195 -5.34 7.86 -12.68
N GLY A 196 -5.82 6.89 -13.47
CA GLY A 196 -5.54 6.89 -14.90
C GLY A 196 -6.52 7.87 -15.61
N PRO A 197 -6.29 8.23 -16.88
CA PRO A 197 -7.17 9.12 -17.61
C PRO A 197 -8.57 8.52 -17.70
N CYS A 198 -9.54 9.15 -17.06
CA CYS A 198 -10.93 8.74 -17.08
C CYS A 198 -11.55 9.06 -18.44
N ALA A 199 -11.95 8.04 -19.15
CA ALA A 199 -12.97 8.17 -20.19
C ALA A 199 -13.80 6.90 -20.23
N GLY A 200 -15.06 6.96 -19.83
CA GLY A 200 -16.10 5.97 -20.11
C GLY A 200 -16.10 4.73 -19.20
N ASP A 201 -17.25 4.32 -18.88
CA ASP A 201 -17.75 3.02 -18.34
C ASP A 201 -16.69 2.02 -17.78
N ALA A 202 -16.02 2.42 -16.69
CA ALA A 202 -15.07 1.54 -16.00
C ALA A 202 -15.84 0.60 -15.07
N ARG A 203 -15.74 -0.71 -15.29
CA ARG A 203 -16.22 -1.71 -14.33
C ARG A 203 -15.41 -1.65 -13.05
N ARG A 204 -16.08 -1.88 -11.93
CA ARG A 204 -15.46 -1.81 -10.60
C ARG A 204 -15.40 -3.18 -9.95
N SER A 205 -14.26 -3.56 -9.43
CA SER A 205 -14.05 -4.76 -8.64
C SER A 205 -13.43 -4.43 -7.28
N SER A 206 -13.81 -5.17 -6.24
CA SER A 206 -13.15 -5.15 -4.94
C SER A 206 -12.24 -6.36 -4.77
N ILE A 207 -11.05 -6.13 -4.21
CA ILE A 207 -10.04 -7.17 -3.98
C ILE A 207 -9.92 -7.39 -2.48
N HIS A 208 -10.15 -8.62 -2.07
CA HIS A 208 -10.07 -9.06 -0.68
C HIS A 208 -9.17 -10.27 -0.54
N SER A 209 -8.60 -10.46 0.64
CA SER A 209 -7.93 -11.70 1.02
C SER A 209 -8.72 -12.41 2.12
N ALA A 210 -8.79 -13.74 2.01
CA ALA A 210 -9.30 -14.61 3.04
C ALA A 210 -8.26 -15.70 3.34
N GLN A 211 -8.09 -16.03 4.62
CA GLN A 211 -7.21 -17.13 5.03
C GLN A 211 -8.07 -18.39 5.21
N LEU A 212 -7.74 -19.44 4.48
CA LEU A 212 -8.37 -20.75 4.65
C LEU A 212 -7.48 -21.64 5.50
N ARG A 213 -8.08 -22.29 6.49
CA ARG A 213 -7.47 -23.41 7.24
C ARG A 213 -7.79 -24.71 6.52
N PRO A 214 -6.90 -25.69 6.57
CA PRO A 214 -7.21 -27.04 6.08
C PRO A 214 -8.46 -27.62 6.78
N VAL A 215 -9.32 -28.27 6.02
CA VAL A 215 -10.64 -28.74 6.49
C VAL A 215 -10.56 -29.75 7.65
N TRP A 216 -9.44 -30.46 7.79
CA TRP A 216 -9.21 -31.45 8.83
C TRP A 216 -8.94 -30.88 10.24
N GLU A 217 -8.62 -29.57 10.38
CA GLU A 217 -8.53 -28.92 11.69
C GLU A 217 -9.90 -28.59 12.33
N GLN A 218 -11.00 -28.77 11.61
CA GLN A 218 -12.35 -28.47 12.12
C GLN A 218 -13.01 -29.64 12.87
N SER A 219 -12.36 -30.81 12.98
CA SER A 219 -12.94 -32.02 13.54
C SER A 219 -12.48 -32.36 14.99
N THR A 220 -11.75 -31.49 15.66
CA THR A 220 -11.32 -31.69 17.06
C THR A 220 -11.74 -30.49 17.91
N SER A 221 -13.01 -30.52 18.33
CA SER A 221 -13.53 -29.77 19.48
C SER A 221 -14.52 -30.64 20.20
#